data_59c793d96f4dbb918905655c807efacd
#
_entry.id   59c793d96f4dbb918905655c807efacd
#
_cell.length_a   1.000
_cell.length_b   1.000
_cell.length_c   1.000
_cell.angle_alpha   90.00
_cell.angle_beta   90.00
_cell.angle_gamma   90.00
#
_symmetry.space_group_name_H-M   'P 1'
#
loop_
_entity.id
_entity.type
_entity.pdbx_description
1 polymer ?
#
loop_
_entity_poly.entity_id
_entity_poly.type
_entity_poly.pdbx_seq_one_letter_code
_entity_poly.pdbx_strand_id
1 'polypeptide(L)'
;MSRFAARWLLLIFPSLLGFPAWAQTPTAHLTKAKARKSDSSASRAIAPISRQQLFGTLALATRSEEARTLIETAIDQYENVVLDASIASSRKATEKDPHSALAYAVWCFAARRGEPAPEALQRAKNLAPHATADERLLVDWMLDVQQGNMLLAIRTMNDLLARFPNDKHILYLTSEWLYFQQDYDRSRKMMEKILELDANFAPALNMLGYVNIEAGEPNPDKAIDYLKRYAAVQPHEPNPEDSLGEVLRYTGDDLNSLVHYATALNIDPHFVTSQIGLGDTSALMGDYPRARAEYDKALPIISTPRDRLHAQFQRALVYFWEGQPAQGRTAVDVLFEDVRRQKDPYALYEVGFGRAQLAAEAKRELQELRKVEVSLLKPMRGMSESDLNISLAAVLCEEARVGALHGHGDIAQEAVVKLERAAKQSRDLVVQDYYEAARGYMLFAKGDFANAAEQLAGNRRSPLALQQLALAQEKLGNTAAAAAVRTRLKYLRAPTVEWYLVTHAAPTN
;
A
#
# COMPACT_ATOMS: atom_id res chain seq x y z
N MET A 1 -4.30 -3.27 11.17
CA MET A 1 -3.49 -2.94 10.01
C MET A 1 -3.42 -4.15 9.13
N SER A 2 -3.81 -4.02 7.91
CA SER A 2 -3.85 -5.11 6.97
C SER A 2 -2.64 -5.03 6.05
N ARG A 3 -2.57 -5.91 5.08
CA ARG A 3 -1.61 -5.97 3.98
C ARG A 3 -1.42 -4.67 3.20
N PHE A 4 -2.31 -3.70 3.33
CA PHE A 4 -2.08 -2.33 2.88
C PHE A 4 -1.12 -1.58 3.79
N ALA A 5 -1.20 -1.79 5.11
CA ALA A 5 -0.14 -1.36 6.01
C ALA A 5 1.17 -2.13 5.77
N ALA A 6 1.08 -3.40 5.38
CA ALA A 6 2.23 -4.19 4.96
C ALA A 6 2.87 -3.68 3.66
N ARG A 7 2.12 -3.05 2.77
CA ARG A 7 2.70 -2.30 1.67
C ARG A 7 3.53 -1.12 2.17
N TRP A 8 3.11 -0.49 3.26
CA TRP A 8 3.91 0.49 3.97
C TRP A 8 5.12 -0.12 4.68
N LEU A 9 5.04 -1.38 5.09
CA LEU A 9 6.10 -2.11 5.76
C LEU A 9 7.12 -2.71 4.79
N LEU A 10 6.69 -3.13 3.61
CA LEU A 10 7.55 -3.63 2.53
C LEU A 10 8.35 -2.53 1.87
N LEU A 11 7.80 -1.37 1.91
CA LEU A 11 8.36 -0.16 1.41
C LEU A 11 8.64 0.73 2.62
N ILE A 12 9.55 0.38 3.49
CA ILE A 12 9.95 1.34 4.50
C ILE A 12 10.34 2.59 3.74
N PHE A 13 9.29 3.37 3.49
CA PHE A 13 9.27 4.56 2.66
C PHE A 13 9.49 4.38 1.14
N PRO A 14 8.76 3.54 0.43
CA PRO A 14 8.40 4.00 -0.88
C PRO A 14 7.25 4.97 -0.67
N SER A 15 7.34 6.07 -1.38
CA SER A 15 6.23 6.96 -1.56
C SER A 15 4.91 6.21 -1.58
N LEU A 16 4.00 6.77 -0.89
CA LEU A 16 2.59 6.46 -0.95
C LEU A 16 2.21 6.09 -2.36
N LEU A 17 1.99 4.83 -2.62
CA LEU A 17 1.15 4.50 -3.76
C LEU A 17 -0.18 5.17 -3.47
N GLY A 18 -0.47 6.22 -4.22
CA GLY A 18 -1.61 7.10 -4.21
C GLY A 18 -2.86 6.62 -3.49
N PHE A 19 -2.78 6.53 -2.18
CA PHE A 19 -3.94 6.38 -1.34
C PHE A 19 -4.05 7.67 -0.56
N PRO A 20 -5.05 8.50 -0.90
CA PRO A 20 -5.21 9.79 -0.26
C PRO A 20 -5.31 9.62 1.24
N ALA A 21 -4.50 10.40 1.95
CA ALA A 21 -4.95 10.86 3.23
C ALA A 21 -6.15 11.77 2.98
N TRP A 22 -7.35 11.26 3.24
CA TRP A 22 -8.51 11.97 3.76
C TRP A 22 -8.94 13.27 3.12
N ALA A 23 -9.92 13.21 2.23
CA ALA A 23 -10.85 14.29 2.05
C ALA A 23 -11.64 14.48 3.35
N GLN A 24 -11.27 15.47 4.16
CA GLN A 24 -12.20 16.02 5.14
C GLN A 24 -13.40 16.53 4.35
N THR A 25 -14.58 16.02 4.65
CA THR A 25 -15.84 16.49 4.08
C THR A 25 -15.92 18.02 4.16
N PRO A 26 -16.14 18.73 3.05
CA PRO A 26 -16.55 20.11 3.15
C PRO A 26 -17.93 20.12 3.81
N THR A 27 -18.04 20.78 4.94
CA THR A 27 -19.35 21.18 5.49
C THR A 27 -20.02 22.06 4.43
N ALA A 28 -20.97 21.48 3.73
CA ALA A 28 -21.77 22.17 2.73
C ALA A 28 -22.56 23.30 3.38
N HIS A 29 -22.08 24.52 3.27
CA HIS A 29 -22.92 25.70 3.43
C HIS A 29 -23.85 25.79 2.22
N LEU A 30 -25.09 25.32 2.41
CA LEU A 30 -26.19 25.50 1.50
C LEU A 30 -26.53 27.00 1.39
N THR A 31 -25.93 27.68 0.42
CA THR A 31 -26.44 28.96 -0.06
C THR A 31 -27.51 28.70 -1.11
N LYS A 32 -28.74 29.05 -0.77
CA LYS A 32 -29.91 29.02 -1.65
C LYS A 32 -29.67 29.89 -2.89
N ALA A 33 -29.37 29.29 -4.04
CA ALA A 33 -29.44 29.98 -5.34
C ALA A 33 -30.84 29.79 -5.93
N LYS A 34 -31.46 30.91 -6.26
CA LYS A 34 -32.80 30.97 -6.91
C LYS A 34 -32.76 30.33 -8.32
N ALA A 35 -33.70 29.42 -8.52
CA ALA A 35 -33.94 28.79 -9.80
C ALA A 35 -34.34 29.83 -10.88
N ARG A 36 -33.60 29.85 -12.00
CA ARG A 36 -34.03 30.43 -13.28
C ARG A 36 -34.58 29.29 -14.14
N LYS A 37 -35.83 29.42 -14.53
CA LYS A 37 -36.46 28.56 -15.54
C LYS A 37 -35.81 28.83 -16.91
N SER A 38 -35.38 27.77 -17.60
CA SER A 38 -35.15 27.80 -19.05
C SER A 38 -35.57 26.47 -19.67
N ASP A 39 -36.07 26.56 -20.86
CA ASP A 39 -36.95 25.64 -21.57
C ASP A 39 -36.40 24.26 -21.93
N SER A 40 -37.39 23.41 -22.14
CA SER A 40 -37.37 22.03 -22.59
C SER A 40 -36.58 21.75 -23.88
N SER A 41 -35.59 20.86 -23.80
CA SER A 41 -35.27 19.93 -24.88
C SER A 41 -35.16 18.52 -24.25
N ALA A 42 -35.84 17.56 -24.86
CA ALA A 42 -36.04 16.22 -24.34
C ALA A 42 -34.71 15.49 -24.15
N SER A 43 -34.16 15.55 -22.94
CA SER A 43 -33.18 14.60 -22.45
C SER A 43 -33.92 13.30 -22.18
N ARG A 44 -33.60 12.24 -22.94
CA ARG A 44 -33.98 10.88 -22.58
C ARG A 44 -33.47 10.64 -21.14
N ALA A 45 -34.41 10.61 -20.20
CA ALA A 45 -34.11 10.22 -18.83
C ALA A 45 -33.49 8.81 -18.87
N ILE A 46 -32.20 8.73 -18.51
CA ILE A 46 -31.56 7.46 -18.24
C ILE A 46 -32.35 6.88 -17.07
N ALA A 47 -33.01 5.73 -17.30
CA ALA A 47 -33.73 5.03 -16.23
C ALA A 47 -32.79 4.83 -15.05
N PRO A 48 -33.24 5.05 -13.80
CA PRO A 48 -32.42 4.80 -12.63
C PRO A 48 -31.95 3.35 -12.69
N ILE A 49 -30.62 3.16 -12.66
CA ILE A 49 -29.97 1.84 -12.60
C ILE A 49 -30.60 1.12 -11.40
N SER A 50 -31.18 -0.07 -11.62
CA SER A 50 -31.80 -0.81 -10.52
C SER A 50 -30.70 -1.18 -9.51
N ARG A 51 -31.03 -1.13 -8.21
CA ARG A 51 -30.08 -1.42 -7.13
C ARG A 51 -29.41 -2.82 -7.23
N GLN A 52 -30.05 -3.80 -7.86
CA GLN A 52 -29.45 -5.09 -8.21
C GLN A 52 -28.31 -5.00 -9.20
N GLN A 53 -28.20 -3.90 -9.96
CA GLN A 53 -27.11 -3.67 -10.91
C GLN A 53 -25.84 -3.10 -10.27
N LEU A 54 -25.91 -2.52 -9.08
CA LEU A 54 -24.74 -2.00 -8.34
C LEU A 54 -23.83 -3.10 -7.78
N PHE A 55 -24.40 -4.23 -7.33
CA PHE A 55 -23.66 -5.40 -6.82
C PHE A 55 -23.68 -6.59 -7.80
N GLY A 56 -23.95 -6.36 -9.08
CA GLY A 56 -24.14 -7.45 -10.01
C GLY A 56 -25.24 -8.39 -9.53
N THR A 57 -24.88 -9.63 -9.11
CA THR A 57 -25.84 -10.63 -8.65
C THR A 57 -25.86 -10.84 -7.13
N LEU A 58 -24.96 -10.18 -6.36
CA LEU A 58 -24.96 -10.29 -4.90
C LEU A 58 -26.12 -9.51 -4.29
N ALA A 59 -27.06 -10.21 -3.67
CA ALA A 59 -28.18 -9.60 -2.96
C ALA A 59 -27.81 -9.36 -1.49
N LEU A 60 -27.90 -8.10 -1.02
CA LEU A 60 -27.69 -7.76 0.38
C LEU A 60 -28.86 -8.22 1.25
N ALA A 61 -28.58 -8.94 2.33
CA ALA A 61 -29.58 -9.59 3.17
C ALA A 61 -30.23 -8.66 4.20
N THR A 62 -29.79 -7.40 4.32
CA THR A 62 -30.38 -6.45 5.26
C THR A 62 -31.84 -6.15 4.96
N ARG A 63 -32.66 -6.07 6.01
CA ARG A 63 -34.09 -5.68 5.95
C ARG A 63 -34.28 -4.17 5.92
N SER A 64 -33.27 -3.41 6.31
CA SER A 64 -33.27 -1.95 6.31
C SER A 64 -32.78 -1.42 4.97
N GLU A 65 -33.65 -0.72 4.25
CA GLU A 65 -33.28 -0.06 2.99
C GLU A 65 -32.20 1.01 3.18
N GLU A 66 -32.27 1.73 4.30
CA GLU A 66 -31.27 2.72 4.67
C GLU A 66 -29.92 2.06 4.96
N ALA A 67 -29.89 0.91 5.68
CA ALA A 67 -28.66 0.15 5.89
C ALA A 67 -28.07 -0.36 4.57
N ARG A 68 -28.92 -0.83 3.64
CA ARG A 68 -28.50 -1.28 2.32
C ARG A 68 -27.76 -0.17 1.57
N THR A 69 -28.37 0.99 1.44
CA THR A 69 -27.76 2.15 0.77
C THR A 69 -26.45 2.57 1.43
N LEU A 70 -26.37 2.52 2.76
CA LEU A 70 -25.15 2.85 3.50
C LEU A 70 -24.04 1.82 3.29
N ILE A 71 -24.35 0.52 3.16
CA ILE A 71 -23.37 -0.53 2.85
C ILE A 71 -22.83 -0.34 1.43
N GLU A 72 -23.72 -0.14 0.44
CA GLU A 72 -23.37 0.14 -0.95
C GLU A 72 -22.45 1.37 -1.04
N THR A 73 -22.85 2.46 -0.36
CA THR A 73 -22.03 3.68 -0.28
C THR A 73 -20.67 3.42 0.38
N ALA A 74 -20.64 2.61 1.44
CA ALA A 74 -19.38 2.30 2.12
C ALA A 74 -18.41 1.50 1.24
N ILE A 75 -18.92 0.58 0.42
CA ILE A 75 -18.12 -0.19 -0.52
C ILE A 75 -17.60 0.73 -1.64
N ASP A 76 -18.47 1.55 -2.23
CA ASP A 76 -18.05 2.53 -3.25
C ASP A 76 -16.96 3.48 -2.70
N GLN A 77 -17.15 4.01 -1.51
CA GLN A 77 -16.15 4.85 -0.84
C GLN A 77 -14.84 4.11 -0.57
N TYR A 78 -14.91 2.82 -0.20
CA TYR A 78 -13.73 1.98 -0.03
C TYR A 78 -12.96 1.82 -1.36
N GLU A 79 -13.65 1.52 -2.44
CA GLU A 79 -13.08 1.32 -3.77
C GLU A 79 -12.44 2.61 -4.32
N ASN A 80 -13.07 3.75 -4.07
CA ASN A 80 -12.54 5.08 -4.40
C ASN A 80 -11.54 5.61 -3.35
N VAL A 81 -11.13 4.78 -2.39
CA VAL A 81 -10.09 5.06 -1.38
C VAL A 81 -10.48 6.16 -0.37
N VAL A 82 -11.75 6.48 -0.23
CA VAL A 82 -12.27 7.45 0.76
C VAL A 82 -12.59 6.69 2.07
N LEU A 83 -11.55 6.21 2.76
CA LEU A 83 -11.68 5.20 3.82
C LEU A 83 -12.42 5.66 5.06
N ASP A 84 -12.23 6.92 5.52
CA ASP A 84 -12.97 7.45 6.68
C ASP A 84 -14.45 7.56 6.39
N ALA A 85 -14.81 7.97 5.16
CA ALA A 85 -16.18 7.99 4.74
C ALA A 85 -16.78 6.58 4.67
N SER A 86 -16.00 5.61 4.17
CA SER A 86 -16.40 4.19 4.17
C SER A 86 -16.62 3.67 5.59
N ILE A 87 -15.71 3.96 6.52
CA ILE A 87 -15.87 3.63 7.94
C ILE A 87 -17.11 4.30 8.55
N ALA A 88 -17.31 5.59 8.29
CA ALA A 88 -18.45 6.33 8.82
C ALA A 88 -19.78 5.80 8.26
N SER A 89 -19.85 5.50 6.95
CA SER A 89 -21.03 4.95 6.30
C SER A 89 -21.35 3.54 6.80
N SER A 90 -20.34 2.67 6.92
CA SER A 90 -20.51 1.31 7.44
C SER A 90 -20.91 1.30 8.92
N ARG A 91 -20.38 2.19 9.76
CA ARG A 91 -20.82 2.37 11.14
C ARG A 91 -22.30 2.78 11.22
N LYS A 92 -22.69 3.79 10.43
CA LYS A 92 -24.12 4.17 10.34
C LYS A 92 -24.99 3.01 9.85
N ALA A 93 -24.49 2.18 8.93
CA ALA A 93 -25.21 0.99 8.49
C ALA A 93 -25.45 0.01 9.65
N THR A 94 -24.46 -0.19 10.55
CA THR A 94 -24.64 -1.04 11.75
C THR A 94 -25.64 -0.46 12.76
N GLU A 95 -25.83 0.86 12.81
CA GLU A 95 -26.85 1.51 13.63
C GLU A 95 -28.26 1.27 13.06
N LYS A 96 -28.39 1.21 11.71
CA LYS A 96 -29.68 0.98 11.03
C LYS A 96 -30.07 -0.50 10.95
N ASP A 97 -29.07 -1.38 10.90
CA ASP A 97 -29.23 -2.84 10.99
C ASP A 97 -28.12 -3.46 11.84
N PRO A 98 -28.32 -3.58 13.17
CA PRO A 98 -27.31 -4.20 14.06
C PRO A 98 -27.07 -5.70 13.81
N HIS A 99 -27.86 -6.32 12.93
CA HIS A 99 -27.72 -7.73 12.56
C HIS A 99 -27.05 -7.95 11.20
N SER A 100 -26.67 -6.89 10.48
CA SER A 100 -25.97 -7.02 9.21
C SER A 100 -24.49 -7.40 9.42
N ALA A 101 -24.16 -8.65 9.13
CA ALA A 101 -22.78 -9.15 9.15
C ALA A 101 -21.89 -8.36 8.20
N LEU A 102 -22.41 -8.04 7.01
CA LEU A 102 -21.63 -7.32 5.97
C LEU A 102 -21.31 -5.88 6.38
N ALA A 103 -22.22 -5.16 7.02
CA ALA A 103 -21.95 -3.81 7.52
C ALA A 103 -20.76 -3.78 8.48
N TYR A 104 -20.68 -4.72 9.42
CA TYR A 104 -19.55 -4.87 10.31
C TYR A 104 -18.28 -5.35 9.58
N ALA A 105 -18.41 -6.24 8.60
CA ALA A 105 -17.27 -6.71 7.80
C ALA A 105 -16.65 -5.59 6.98
N VAL A 106 -17.46 -4.77 6.31
CA VAL A 106 -16.97 -3.58 5.56
C VAL A 106 -16.32 -2.58 6.50
N TRP A 107 -16.94 -2.30 7.66
CA TRP A 107 -16.33 -1.41 8.65
C TRP A 107 -14.93 -1.89 9.08
N CYS A 108 -14.80 -3.12 9.56
CA CYS A 108 -13.49 -3.60 10.00
C CYS A 108 -12.50 -3.77 8.82
N PHE A 109 -13.00 -4.06 7.63
CA PHE A 109 -12.18 -4.17 6.43
C PHE A 109 -11.62 -2.81 5.97
N ALA A 110 -12.41 -1.75 6.00
CA ALA A 110 -11.96 -0.38 5.74
C ALA A 110 -11.03 0.15 6.85
N ALA A 111 -11.39 -0.08 8.11
CA ALA A 111 -10.63 0.37 9.29
C ALA A 111 -9.23 -0.27 9.40
N ARG A 112 -8.99 -1.40 8.73
CA ARG A 112 -7.69 -2.08 8.74
C ARG A 112 -6.53 -1.23 8.22
N ARG A 113 -6.80 -0.17 7.47
CA ARG A 113 -5.79 0.75 6.92
C ARG A 113 -5.43 1.89 7.88
N GLY A 114 -6.17 2.08 8.94
CA GLY A 114 -5.99 3.13 9.93
C GLY A 114 -6.07 2.59 11.34
N GLU A 115 -7.15 2.92 12.04
CA GLU A 115 -7.42 2.42 13.40
C GLU A 115 -8.21 1.12 13.33
N PRO A 116 -7.62 -0.04 13.68
CA PRO A 116 -8.32 -1.32 13.66
C PRO A 116 -9.58 -1.29 14.53
N ALA A 117 -10.66 -1.88 14.03
CA ALA A 117 -11.94 -1.99 14.70
C ALA A 117 -12.21 -3.43 15.19
N PRO A 118 -11.58 -3.89 16.30
CA PRO A 118 -11.70 -5.26 16.78
C PRO A 118 -13.12 -5.62 17.20
N GLU A 119 -13.91 -4.66 17.67
CA GLU A 119 -15.33 -4.86 17.97
C GLU A 119 -16.14 -5.16 16.71
N ALA A 120 -15.90 -4.47 15.61
CA ALA A 120 -16.55 -4.73 14.34
C ALA A 120 -16.17 -6.11 13.79
N LEU A 121 -14.88 -6.47 13.86
CA LEU A 121 -14.39 -7.80 13.51
C LEU A 121 -15.12 -8.91 14.29
N GLN A 122 -15.23 -8.75 15.62
CA GLN A 122 -15.90 -9.75 16.47
C GLN A 122 -17.40 -9.83 16.17
N ARG A 123 -18.04 -8.68 15.92
CA ARG A 123 -19.46 -8.64 15.54
C ARG A 123 -19.70 -9.31 14.19
N ALA A 124 -18.89 -9.01 13.17
CA ALA A 124 -18.99 -9.65 11.87
C ALA A 124 -18.86 -11.18 11.97
N LYS A 125 -17.90 -11.70 12.75
CA LYS A 125 -17.72 -13.15 13.01
C LYS A 125 -18.96 -13.78 13.64
N ASN A 126 -19.55 -13.13 14.64
CA ASN A 126 -20.71 -13.66 15.34
C ASN A 126 -21.96 -13.67 14.47
N LEU A 127 -22.09 -12.73 13.54
CA LEU A 127 -23.24 -12.58 12.67
C LEU A 127 -23.12 -13.35 11.34
N ALA A 128 -21.90 -13.62 10.86
CA ALA A 128 -21.66 -14.33 9.60
C ALA A 128 -22.47 -15.65 9.45
N PRO A 129 -22.64 -16.51 10.49
CA PRO A 129 -23.46 -17.72 10.38
C PRO A 129 -24.94 -17.47 10.07
N HIS A 130 -25.43 -16.25 10.31
CA HIS A 130 -26.83 -15.86 10.12
C HIS A 130 -27.07 -15.10 8.80
N ALA A 131 -26.01 -14.76 8.07
CA ALA A 131 -26.09 -14.14 6.75
C ALA A 131 -26.59 -15.15 5.69
N THR A 132 -27.08 -14.64 4.55
CA THR A 132 -27.36 -15.52 3.39
C THR A 132 -26.10 -16.20 2.91
N ALA A 133 -26.21 -17.31 2.20
CA ALA A 133 -25.06 -18.05 1.71
C ALA A 133 -24.14 -17.17 0.82
N ASP A 134 -24.73 -16.31 -0.01
CA ASP A 134 -24.02 -15.44 -0.94
C ASP A 134 -23.31 -14.27 -0.19
N GLU A 135 -24.01 -13.59 0.69
CA GLU A 135 -23.42 -12.53 1.52
C GLU A 135 -22.34 -13.07 2.45
N ARG A 136 -22.57 -14.25 3.01
CA ARG A 136 -21.61 -14.93 3.87
C ARG A 136 -20.27 -15.19 3.17
N LEU A 137 -20.27 -15.55 1.88
CA LEU A 137 -19.01 -15.72 1.12
C LEU A 137 -18.18 -14.43 1.14
N LEU A 138 -18.80 -13.27 0.91
CA LEU A 138 -18.07 -11.99 0.94
C LEU A 138 -17.60 -11.65 2.37
N VAL A 139 -18.46 -11.84 3.38
CA VAL A 139 -18.09 -11.62 4.78
C VAL A 139 -16.94 -12.52 5.20
N ASP A 140 -17.03 -13.84 4.96
CA ASP A 140 -16.00 -14.80 5.32
C ASP A 140 -14.67 -14.46 4.63
N TRP A 141 -14.70 -14.07 3.34
CA TRP A 141 -13.51 -13.64 2.63
C TRP A 141 -12.86 -12.39 3.25
N MET A 142 -13.66 -11.36 3.54
CA MET A 142 -13.15 -10.15 4.20
C MET A 142 -12.51 -10.46 5.56
N LEU A 143 -13.15 -11.34 6.35
CA LEU A 143 -12.64 -11.77 7.64
C LEU A 143 -11.34 -12.57 7.54
N ASP A 144 -11.26 -13.52 6.61
CA ASP A 144 -10.08 -14.35 6.38
C ASP A 144 -8.89 -13.52 5.91
N VAL A 145 -9.12 -12.59 4.97
CA VAL A 145 -8.10 -11.62 4.53
C VAL A 145 -7.57 -10.82 5.71
N GLN A 146 -8.45 -10.32 6.57
CA GLN A 146 -8.07 -9.47 7.70
C GLN A 146 -7.31 -10.24 8.78
N GLN A 147 -7.62 -11.51 8.99
CA GLN A 147 -6.98 -12.38 9.96
C GLN A 147 -5.70 -13.04 9.43
N GLY A 148 -5.36 -12.84 8.16
CA GLY A 148 -4.21 -13.50 7.54
C GLY A 148 -4.42 -15.00 7.26
N ASN A 149 -5.68 -15.47 7.25
CA ASN A 149 -6.04 -16.86 6.95
C ASN A 149 -5.94 -17.16 5.45
N MET A 150 -4.71 -17.15 4.91
CA MET A 150 -4.44 -17.15 3.47
C MET A 150 -5.14 -18.25 2.68
N LEU A 151 -5.06 -19.49 3.17
CA LEU A 151 -5.65 -20.63 2.45
C LEU A 151 -7.18 -20.51 2.39
N LEU A 152 -7.80 -20.05 3.47
CA LEU A 152 -9.23 -19.82 3.50
C LEU A 152 -9.61 -18.64 2.61
N ALA A 153 -8.87 -17.52 2.69
CA ALA A 153 -9.09 -16.36 1.83
C ALA A 153 -8.99 -16.71 0.33
N ILE A 154 -8.01 -17.52 -0.08
CA ILE A 154 -7.87 -17.99 -1.47
C ILE A 154 -9.07 -18.85 -1.88
N ARG A 155 -9.46 -19.79 -1.03
CA ARG A 155 -10.62 -20.66 -1.29
C ARG A 155 -11.88 -19.82 -1.44
N THR A 156 -12.19 -18.99 -0.45
CA THR A 156 -13.42 -18.17 -0.46
C THR A 156 -13.43 -17.16 -1.61
N MET A 157 -12.26 -16.63 -1.99
CA MET A 157 -12.12 -15.80 -3.21
C MET A 157 -12.51 -16.58 -4.47
N ASN A 158 -12.02 -17.80 -4.61
CA ASN A 158 -12.36 -18.62 -5.77
C ASN A 158 -13.87 -18.95 -5.81
N ASP A 159 -14.48 -19.24 -4.66
CA ASP A 159 -15.91 -19.48 -4.55
C ASP A 159 -16.73 -18.22 -4.90
N LEU A 160 -16.30 -17.03 -4.45
CA LEU A 160 -16.89 -15.74 -4.82
C LEU A 160 -16.81 -15.48 -6.33
N LEU A 161 -15.65 -15.66 -6.93
CA LEU A 161 -15.43 -15.43 -8.36
C LEU A 161 -16.19 -16.43 -9.23
N ALA A 162 -16.34 -17.68 -8.77
CA ALA A 162 -17.18 -18.67 -9.45
C ALA A 162 -18.67 -18.34 -9.36
N ARG A 163 -19.12 -17.79 -8.24
CA ARG A 163 -20.52 -17.42 -7.98
C ARG A 163 -20.91 -16.10 -8.63
N PHE A 164 -19.99 -15.11 -8.66
CA PHE A 164 -20.23 -13.75 -9.13
C PHE A 164 -19.18 -13.33 -10.18
N PRO A 165 -19.08 -14.03 -11.32
CA PRO A 165 -17.99 -13.84 -12.28
C PRO A 165 -18.02 -12.49 -13.01
N ASN A 166 -19.13 -11.76 -12.95
CA ASN A 166 -19.33 -10.47 -13.61
C ASN A 166 -19.75 -9.35 -12.63
N ASP A 167 -19.58 -9.56 -11.34
CA ASP A 167 -19.79 -8.53 -10.34
C ASP A 167 -18.52 -7.66 -10.23
N LYS A 168 -18.60 -6.41 -10.71
CA LYS A 168 -17.44 -5.51 -10.76
C LYS A 168 -16.87 -5.18 -9.38
N HIS A 169 -17.69 -5.13 -8.33
CA HIS A 169 -17.24 -4.86 -6.97
C HIS A 169 -16.49 -6.06 -6.37
N ILE A 170 -17.02 -7.27 -6.55
CA ILE A 170 -16.33 -8.51 -6.15
C ILE A 170 -15.03 -8.68 -6.93
N LEU A 171 -15.07 -8.47 -8.25
CA LEU A 171 -13.87 -8.48 -9.10
C LEU A 171 -12.83 -7.45 -8.61
N TYR A 172 -13.26 -6.22 -8.27
CA TYR A 172 -12.35 -5.19 -7.78
C TYR A 172 -11.74 -5.56 -6.45
N LEU A 173 -12.54 -5.88 -5.42
CA LEU A 173 -12.06 -6.23 -4.09
C LEU A 173 -11.06 -7.40 -4.12
N THR A 174 -11.36 -8.43 -4.93
CA THR A 174 -10.49 -9.61 -5.06
C THR A 174 -9.24 -9.31 -5.89
N SER A 175 -9.33 -8.52 -6.95
CA SER A 175 -8.17 -8.13 -7.76
C SER A 175 -7.26 -7.16 -7.03
N GLU A 176 -7.80 -6.24 -6.23
CA GLU A 176 -7.04 -5.40 -5.32
C GLU A 176 -6.25 -6.26 -4.31
N TRP A 177 -6.89 -7.27 -3.73
CA TRP A 177 -6.20 -8.18 -2.83
C TRP A 177 -5.08 -8.96 -3.53
N LEU A 178 -5.31 -9.46 -4.75
CA LEU A 178 -4.27 -10.12 -5.56
C LEU A 178 -3.10 -9.19 -5.87
N TYR A 179 -3.37 -7.93 -6.18
CA TYR A 179 -2.33 -6.93 -6.39
C TYR A 179 -1.44 -6.78 -5.14
N PHE A 180 -2.03 -6.76 -3.94
CA PHE A 180 -1.25 -6.71 -2.70
C PHE A 180 -0.53 -8.02 -2.37
N GLN A 181 -0.98 -9.13 -2.94
CA GLN A 181 -0.26 -10.40 -2.91
C GLN A 181 0.80 -10.49 -4.02
N GLN A 182 1.04 -9.41 -4.77
CA GLN A 182 1.95 -9.33 -5.91
C GLN A 182 1.59 -10.25 -7.09
N ASP A 183 0.37 -10.77 -7.11
CA ASP A 183 -0.17 -11.49 -8.26
C ASP A 183 -0.72 -10.48 -9.29
N TYR A 184 0.20 -9.70 -9.86
CA TYR A 184 -0.12 -8.61 -10.79
C TYR A 184 -0.83 -9.09 -12.05
N ASP A 185 -0.50 -10.29 -12.53
CA ASP A 185 -1.07 -10.80 -13.79
C ASP A 185 -2.55 -11.16 -13.62
N ARG A 186 -2.93 -11.82 -12.52
CA ARG A 186 -4.35 -12.08 -12.24
C ARG A 186 -5.08 -10.80 -11.88
N SER A 187 -4.49 -9.93 -11.08
CA SER A 187 -5.06 -8.63 -10.74
C SER A 187 -5.37 -7.82 -12.01
N ARG A 188 -4.39 -7.68 -12.92
CA ARG A 188 -4.55 -6.96 -14.19
C ARG A 188 -5.69 -7.51 -15.03
N LYS A 189 -5.71 -8.82 -15.25
CA LYS A 189 -6.77 -9.48 -16.05
C LYS A 189 -8.17 -9.22 -15.46
N MET A 190 -8.30 -9.24 -14.14
CA MET A 190 -9.58 -8.96 -13.48
C MET A 190 -9.97 -7.48 -13.60
N MET A 191 -9.02 -6.56 -13.43
CA MET A 191 -9.26 -5.13 -13.63
C MET A 191 -9.63 -4.80 -15.09
N GLU A 192 -8.96 -5.41 -16.07
CA GLU A 192 -9.31 -5.28 -17.49
C GLU A 192 -10.72 -5.80 -17.75
N LYS A 193 -11.11 -6.95 -17.17
CA LYS A 193 -12.49 -7.45 -17.24
C LYS A 193 -13.50 -6.50 -16.60
N ILE A 194 -13.19 -5.82 -15.51
CA ILE A 194 -14.05 -4.78 -14.95
C ILE A 194 -14.30 -3.68 -15.97
N LEU A 195 -13.26 -3.24 -16.71
CA LEU A 195 -13.41 -2.20 -17.72
C LEU A 195 -14.18 -2.66 -18.97
N GLU A 196 -14.27 -3.97 -19.23
CA GLU A 196 -15.19 -4.52 -20.24
C GLU A 196 -16.66 -4.43 -19.77
N LEU A 197 -16.93 -4.55 -18.46
CA LEU A 197 -18.25 -4.42 -17.87
C LEU A 197 -18.68 -2.95 -17.68
N ASP A 198 -17.72 -2.11 -17.27
CA ASP A 198 -17.91 -0.69 -17.02
C ASP A 198 -16.63 0.07 -17.38
N ALA A 199 -16.56 0.60 -18.58
CA ALA A 199 -15.37 1.26 -19.13
C ALA A 199 -14.91 2.49 -18.31
N ASN A 200 -15.80 3.05 -17.48
CA ASN A 200 -15.57 4.23 -16.65
C ASN A 200 -15.44 3.91 -15.15
N PHE A 201 -15.22 2.65 -14.81
CA PHE A 201 -15.02 2.27 -13.42
C PHE A 201 -13.69 2.82 -12.90
N ALA A 202 -13.76 3.98 -12.27
CA ALA A 202 -12.64 4.78 -11.81
C ALA A 202 -11.62 4.00 -10.94
N PRO A 203 -12.04 3.17 -9.97
CA PRO A 203 -11.09 2.38 -9.16
C PRO A 203 -10.23 1.44 -9.99
N ALA A 204 -10.78 0.78 -11.02
CA ALA A 204 -10.00 -0.12 -11.88
C ALA A 204 -9.03 0.65 -12.77
N LEU A 205 -9.42 1.83 -13.29
CA LEU A 205 -8.51 2.69 -14.04
C LEU A 205 -7.31 3.11 -13.20
N ASN A 206 -7.54 3.53 -11.96
CA ASN A 206 -6.48 3.88 -11.01
C ASN A 206 -5.53 2.69 -10.76
N MET A 207 -6.08 1.54 -10.39
CA MET A 207 -5.27 0.36 -10.08
C MET A 207 -4.48 -0.16 -11.29
N LEU A 208 -5.03 -0.08 -12.50
CA LEU A 208 -4.32 -0.45 -13.74
C LEU A 208 -3.13 0.47 -14.02
N GLY A 209 -3.19 1.74 -13.61
CA GLY A 209 -2.03 2.62 -13.62
C GLY A 209 -0.87 2.00 -12.84
N TYR A 210 -1.10 1.64 -11.58
CA TYR A 210 -0.08 1.07 -10.72
C TYR A 210 0.37 -0.34 -11.14
N VAL A 211 -0.58 -1.22 -11.48
CA VAL A 211 -0.24 -2.58 -11.95
C VAL A 211 0.72 -2.55 -13.14
N ASN A 212 0.54 -1.60 -14.06
CA ASN A 212 1.41 -1.49 -15.25
C ASN A 212 2.80 -0.93 -14.94
N ILE A 213 3.00 -0.27 -13.81
CA ILE A 213 4.34 0.15 -13.34
C ILE A 213 5.01 -0.94 -12.50
N GLU A 214 4.24 -1.61 -11.64
CA GLU A 214 4.79 -2.53 -10.65
C GLU A 214 4.89 -3.99 -11.11
N ALA A 215 4.21 -4.36 -12.18
CA ALA A 215 4.35 -5.70 -12.77
C ALA A 215 5.79 -6.00 -13.20
N GLY A 216 6.09 -7.27 -13.41
CA GLY A 216 7.43 -7.74 -13.79
C GLY A 216 8.01 -7.05 -15.02
N GLU A 217 7.14 -6.67 -15.97
CA GLU A 217 7.49 -5.88 -17.16
C GLU A 217 6.72 -4.55 -17.10
N PRO A 218 7.34 -3.48 -16.58
CA PRO A 218 6.71 -2.16 -16.51
C PRO A 218 6.32 -1.61 -17.88
N ASN A 219 5.11 -1.07 -17.98
CA ASN A 219 4.61 -0.39 -19.16
C ASN A 219 4.12 1.03 -18.79
N PRO A 220 5.03 2.02 -18.73
CA PRO A 220 4.69 3.38 -18.32
C PRO A 220 3.63 4.05 -19.19
N ASP A 221 3.70 3.84 -20.50
CA ASP A 221 2.76 4.48 -21.44
C ASP A 221 1.33 4.00 -21.17
N LYS A 222 1.16 2.69 -20.97
CA LYS A 222 -0.15 2.12 -20.63
C LYS A 222 -0.62 2.56 -19.24
N ALA A 223 0.29 2.68 -18.27
CA ALA A 223 -0.02 3.19 -16.94
C ALA A 223 -0.56 4.63 -17.00
N ILE A 224 0.14 5.50 -17.72
CA ILE A 224 -0.24 6.91 -17.90
C ILE A 224 -1.58 7.03 -18.67
N ASP A 225 -1.83 6.18 -19.68
CA ASP A 225 -3.09 6.16 -20.42
C ASP A 225 -4.28 5.84 -19.48
N TYR A 226 -4.17 4.80 -18.67
CA TYR A 226 -5.21 4.48 -17.69
C TYR A 226 -5.46 5.60 -16.70
N LEU A 227 -4.41 6.26 -16.20
CA LEU A 227 -4.56 7.37 -15.25
C LEU A 227 -5.13 8.64 -15.90
N LYS A 228 -4.81 8.92 -17.19
CA LYS A 228 -5.47 9.99 -17.94
C LYS A 228 -6.97 9.73 -18.12
N ARG A 229 -7.34 8.47 -18.38
CA ARG A 229 -8.76 8.07 -18.43
C ARG A 229 -9.40 8.22 -17.06
N TYR A 230 -8.69 7.88 -15.97
CA TYR A 230 -9.15 8.09 -14.60
C TYR A 230 -9.43 9.58 -14.34
N ALA A 231 -8.52 10.47 -14.70
CA ALA A 231 -8.71 11.92 -14.57
C ALA A 231 -9.90 12.44 -15.41
N ALA A 232 -10.12 11.87 -16.60
CA ALA A 232 -11.26 12.22 -17.43
C ALA A 232 -12.61 11.78 -16.82
N VAL A 233 -12.64 10.66 -16.08
CA VAL A 233 -13.84 10.16 -15.39
C VAL A 233 -14.13 10.95 -14.12
N GLN A 234 -13.11 11.39 -13.40
CA GLN A 234 -13.23 12.12 -12.12
C GLN A 234 -12.46 13.46 -12.16
N PRO A 235 -12.85 14.42 -13.01
CA PRO A 235 -12.08 15.64 -13.25
C PRO A 235 -12.10 16.66 -12.09
N HIS A 236 -12.95 16.43 -11.08
CA HIS A 236 -13.08 17.30 -9.90
C HIS A 236 -12.52 16.66 -8.61
N GLU A 237 -11.95 15.46 -8.73
CA GLU A 237 -11.31 14.77 -7.63
C GLU A 237 -9.79 14.97 -7.71
N PRO A 238 -9.08 15.17 -6.58
CA PRO A 238 -7.63 15.39 -6.60
C PRO A 238 -6.84 14.10 -6.86
N ASN A 239 -7.39 12.94 -6.51
CA ASN A 239 -6.67 11.67 -6.57
C ASN A 239 -6.20 11.26 -7.98
N PRO A 240 -6.94 11.48 -9.09
CA PRO A 240 -6.44 11.18 -10.42
C PRO A 240 -5.16 11.95 -10.80
N GLU A 241 -5.11 13.22 -10.43
CA GLU A 241 -3.93 14.05 -10.65
C GLU A 241 -2.76 13.65 -9.76
N ASP A 242 -3.03 13.27 -8.51
CA ASP A 242 -2.04 12.70 -7.58
C ASP A 242 -1.41 11.42 -8.14
N SER A 243 -2.24 10.48 -8.60
CA SER A 243 -1.78 9.22 -9.19
C SER A 243 -0.95 9.43 -10.45
N LEU A 244 -1.32 10.39 -11.30
CA LEU A 244 -0.50 10.79 -12.44
C LEU A 244 0.84 11.35 -12.01
N GLY A 245 0.86 12.24 -11.01
CA GLY A 245 2.07 12.80 -10.43
C GLY A 245 3.01 11.71 -9.92
N GLU A 246 2.46 10.71 -9.23
CA GLU A 246 3.24 9.61 -8.68
C GLU A 246 3.84 8.71 -9.78
N VAL A 247 3.06 8.28 -10.74
CA VAL A 247 3.55 7.43 -11.83
C VAL A 247 4.59 8.16 -12.68
N LEU A 248 4.40 9.45 -12.95
CA LEU A 248 5.41 10.26 -13.65
C LEU A 248 6.72 10.36 -12.85
N ARG A 249 6.66 10.49 -11.53
CA ARG A 249 7.83 10.44 -10.65
C ARG A 249 8.56 9.10 -10.77
N TYR A 250 7.85 7.97 -10.80
CA TYR A 250 8.47 6.65 -11.02
C TYR A 250 9.18 6.55 -12.37
N THR A 251 8.65 7.20 -13.39
CA THR A 251 9.29 7.23 -14.72
C THR A 251 10.46 8.21 -14.83
N GLY A 252 10.65 9.08 -13.84
CA GLY A 252 11.67 10.13 -13.83
C GLY A 252 11.23 11.41 -14.54
N ASP A 253 9.96 11.54 -14.91
CA ASP A 253 9.40 12.79 -15.44
C ASP A 253 8.98 13.71 -14.29
N ASP A 254 9.99 14.18 -13.56
CA ASP A 254 9.81 14.93 -12.33
C ASP A 254 9.09 16.25 -12.53
N LEU A 255 9.33 16.94 -13.65
CA LEU A 255 8.68 18.23 -13.92
C LEU A 255 7.17 18.08 -14.11
N ASN A 256 6.73 17.10 -14.90
CA ASN A 256 5.32 16.83 -15.06
C ASN A 256 4.70 16.26 -13.78
N SER A 257 5.45 15.45 -13.02
CA SER A 257 5.03 14.99 -11.68
C SER A 257 4.66 16.17 -10.77
N LEU A 258 5.53 17.19 -10.66
CA LEU A 258 5.25 18.39 -9.86
C LEU A 258 4.01 19.15 -10.36
N VAL A 259 3.79 19.22 -11.68
CA VAL A 259 2.60 19.87 -12.26
C VAL A 259 1.33 19.15 -11.85
N HIS A 260 1.30 17.82 -11.93
CA HIS A 260 0.13 17.03 -11.57
C HIS A 260 -0.18 17.08 -10.07
N TYR A 261 0.83 16.99 -9.19
CA TYR A 261 0.63 17.20 -7.75
C TYR A 261 0.11 18.60 -7.42
N ALA A 262 0.64 19.64 -8.09
CA ALA A 262 0.13 21.01 -7.93
C ALA A 262 -1.31 21.15 -8.43
N THR A 263 -1.69 20.44 -9.50
CA THR A 263 -3.07 20.40 -10.01
C THR A 263 -4.01 19.76 -9.00
N ALA A 264 -3.61 18.64 -8.38
CA ALA A 264 -4.38 18.00 -7.31
C ALA A 264 -4.60 18.96 -6.13
N LEU A 265 -3.56 19.70 -5.71
CA LEU A 265 -3.67 20.72 -4.64
C LEU A 265 -4.50 21.95 -5.04
N ASN A 266 -4.62 22.27 -6.32
CA ASN A 266 -5.55 23.30 -6.79
C ASN A 266 -7.01 22.83 -6.70
N ILE A 267 -7.27 21.53 -6.84
CA ILE A 267 -8.60 20.93 -6.65
C ILE A 267 -8.92 20.86 -5.15
N ASP A 268 -8.00 20.32 -4.35
CA ASP A 268 -8.11 20.26 -2.88
C ASP A 268 -6.79 20.69 -2.20
N PRO A 269 -6.71 21.91 -1.64
CA PRO A 269 -5.52 22.40 -0.96
C PRO A 269 -5.14 21.61 0.30
N HIS A 270 -6.01 20.72 0.79
CA HIS A 270 -5.75 19.85 1.94
C HIS A 270 -5.40 18.42 1.54
N PHE A 271 -5.20 18.15 0.25
CA PHE A 271 -4.85 16.83 -0.23
C PHE A 271 -3.40 16.47 0.14
N VAL A 272 -3.24 15.89 1.32
CA VAL A 272 -1.95 15.61 1.99
C VAL A 272 -0.99 14.82 1.10
N THR A 273 -1.49 13.85 0.34
CA THR A 273 -0.69 12.96 -0.51
C THR A 273 0.10 13.74 -1.54
N SER A 274 -0.58 14.63 -2.26
CA SER A 274 0.08 15.49 -3.26
C SER A 274 1.05 16.48 -2.64
N GLN A 275 0.77 16.98 -1.42
CA GLN A 275 1.69 17.85 -0.72
C GLN A 275 2.98 17.12 -0.33
N ILE A 276 2.88 15.84 0.10
CA ILE A 276 4.02 14.96 0.34
C ILE A 276 4.70 14.62 -1.00
N GLY A 277 3.94 14.31 -2.06
CA GLY A 277 4.45 14.03 -3.41
C GLY A 277 5.31 15.15 -4.00
N LEU A 278 4.97 16.42 -3.73
CA LEU A 278 5.82 17.57 -4.06
C LEU A 278 7.15 17.51 -3.32
N GLY A 279 7.15 17.16 -2.03
CA GLY A 279 8.35 16.96 -1.23
C GLY A 279 9.22 15.81 -1.77
N ASP A 280 8.60 14.66 -2.03
CA ASP A 280 9.25 13.47 -2.58
C ASP A 280 9.94 13.76 -3.92
N THR A 281 9.21 14.38 -4.84
CA THR A 281 9.75 14.72 -6.16
C THR A 281 10.88 15.72 -6.06
N SER A 282 10.73 16.76 -5.22
CA SER A 282 11.79 17.74 -4.98
C SER A 282 13.06 17.10 -4.40
N ALA A 283 12.91 16.13 -3.47
CA ALA A 283 14.04 15.39 -2.92
C ALA A 283 14.79 14.59 -3.99
N LEU A 284 14.06 13.90 -4.87
CA LEU A 284 14.63 13.12 -5.97
C LEU A 284 15.29 13.98 -7.05
N MET A 285 14.84 15.22 -7.22
CA MET A 285 15.46 16.23 -8.09
C MET A 285 16.72 16.88 -7.48
N GLY A 286 16.99 16.66 -6.18
CA GLY A 286 18.08 17.31 -5.45
C GLY A 286 17.76 18.72 -4.94
N ASP A 287 16.49 19.16 -5.03
CA ASP A 287 16.05 20.41 -4.41
C ASP A 287 15.66 20.19 -2.95
N TYR A 288 16.66 19.93 -2.13
CA TYR A 288 16.50 19.56 -0.73
C TYR A 288 15.84 20.64 0.15
N PRO A 289 16.15 21.94 -0.04
CA PRO A 289 15.43 23.00 0.69
C PRO A 289 13.94 23.00 0.38
N ARG A 290 13.56 22.86 -0.89
CA ARG A 290 12.17 22.78 -1.32
C ARG A 290 11.51 21.51 -0.78
N ALA A 291 12.16 20.38 -0.85
CA ALA A 291 11.64 19.12 -0.31
C ALA A 291 11.24 19.26 1.17
N ARG A 292 12.13 19.81 2.01
CA ARG A 292 11.81 20.06 3.42
C ARG A 292 10.65 21.04 3.60
N ALA A 293 10.62 22.10 2.80
CA ALA A 293 9.53 23.08 2.86
C ALA A 293 8.17 22.48 2.49
N GLU A 294 8.12 21.56 1.48
CA GLU A 294 6.87 20.92 1.10
C GLU A 294 6.39 19.92 2.18
N TYR A 295 7.29 19.15 2.82
CA TYR A 295 6.93 18.34 3.99
C TYR A 295 6.46 19.21 5.18
N ASP A 296 7.10 20.35 5.43
CA ASP A 296 6.67 21.28 6.49
C ASP A 296 5.26 21.85 6.22
N LYS A 297 4.89 22.09 4.94
CA LYS A 297 3.53 22.49 4.56
C LYS A 297 2.52 21.35 4.74
N ALA A 298 2.92 20.08 4.60
CA ALA A 298 2.04 18.95 4.83
C ALA A 298 1.65 18.82 6.31
N LEU A 299 2.55 19.07 7.26
CA LEU A 299 2.33 18.84 8.68
C LEU A 299 1.06 19.48 9.27
N PRO A 300 0.69 20.75 8.97
CA PRO A 300 -0.53 21.37 9.53
C PRO A 300 -1.84 20.82 8.94
N ILE A 301 -1.81 20.23 7.74
CA ILE A 301 -3.01 19.69 7.09
C ILE A 301 -3.20 18.18 7.34
N ILE A 302 -2.20 17.51 7.90
CA ILE A 302 -2.26 16.10 8.23
C ILE A 302 -3.13 15.87 9.47
N SER A 303 -4.17 15.06 9.31
CA SER A 303 -5.10 14.66 10.38
C SER A 303 -4.67 13.40 11.14
N THR A 304 -3.95 12.47 10.49
CA THR A 304 -3.59 11.20 11.11
C THR A 304 -2.19 11.23 11.74
N PRO A 305 -1.99 10.60 12.91
CA PRO A 305 -0.65 10.47 13.52
C PRO A 305 0.36 9.78 12.59
N ARG A 306 -0.13 8.84 11.81
CA ARG A 306 0.69 8.04 10.89
C ARG A 306 1.24 8.84 9.72
N ASP A 307 0.38 9.59 9.02
CA ASP A 307 0.84 10.43 7.90
C ASP A 307 1.78 11.52 8.40
N ARG A 308 1.54 12.03 9.60
CA ARG A 308 2.44 12.98 10.27
C ARG A 308 3.81 12.36 10.51
N LEU A 309 3.85 11.14 11.03
CA LEU A 309 5.08 10.39 11.24
C LEU A 309 5.84 10.19 9.93
N HIS A 310 5.13 9.79 8.87
CA HIS A 310 5.69 9.62 7.55
C HIS A 310 6.33 10.91 7.03
N ALA A 311 5.59 12.02 7.01
CA ALA A 311 6.10 13.31 6.56
C ALA A 311 7.33 13.77 7.37
N GLN A 312 7.32 13.57 8.69
CA GLN A 312 8.45 13.88 9.55
C GLN A 312 9.68 13.01 9.25
N PHE A 313 9.47 11.73 8.99
CA PHE A 313 10.58 10.83 8.65
C PHE A 313 11.15 11.15 7.27
N GLN A 314 10.30 11.38 6.26
CA GLN A 314 10.74 11.80 4.93
C GLN A 314 11.54 13.10 5.00
N ARG A 315 11.08 14.06 5.77
CA ARG A 315 11.82 15.31 6.02
C ARG A 315 13.20 15.07 6.64
N ALA A 316 13.31 14.13 7.57
CA ALA A 316 14.58 13.74 8.17
C ALA A 316 15.50 13.01 7.17
N LEU A 317 14.92 12.18 6.30
CA LEU A 317 15.65 11.45 5.28
C LEU A 317 16.29 12.38 4.24
N VAL A 318 15.71 13.55 3.98
CA VAL A 318 16.29 14.56 3.06
C VAL A 318 17.73 14.94 3.45
N TYR A 319 18.10 14.95 4.73
CA TYR A 319 19.47 15.22 5.13
C TYR A 319 20.48 14.16 4.65
N PHE A 320 20.03 12.89 4.55
CA PHE A 320 20.88 11.85 4.00
C PHE A 320 21.11 12.06 2.51
N TRP A 321 20.07 12.41 1.75
CA TRP A 321 20.18 12.75 0.33
C TRP A 321 21.06 13.96 0.07
N GLU A 322 21.05 14.94 0.96
CA GLU A 322 21.88 16.16 0.90
C GLU A 322 23.34 15.92 1.30
N GLY A 323 23.70 14.66 1.64
CA GLY A 323 25.05 14.33 2.08
C GLY A 323 25.37 14.74 3.51
N GLN A 324 24.36 14.94 4.34
CA GLN A 324 24.46 15.33 5.76
C GLN A 324 23.98 14.19 6.70
N PRO A 325 24.54 12.96 6.61
CA PRO A 325 24.01 11.80 7.33
C PRO A 325 24.08 11.96 8.86
N ALA A 326 24.98 12.77 9.40
CA ALA A 326 25.02 13.03 10.85
C ALA A 326 23.78 13.81 11.32
N GLN A 327 23.35 14.83 10.56
CA GLN A 327 22.12 15.57 10.83
C GLN A 327 20.89 14.68 10.63
N GLY A 328 20.88 13.88 9.56
CA GLY A 328 19.80 12.92 9.29
C GLY A 328 19.62 11.95 10.46
N ARG A 329 20.70 11.34 10.95
CA ARG A 329 20.64 10.43 12.13
C ARG A 329 20.12 11.15 13.36
N THR A 330 20.57 12.37 13.63
CA THR A 330 20.06 13.15 14.77
C THR A 330 18.56 13.42 14.65
N ALA A 331 18.06 13.78 13.46
CA ALA A 331 16.65 14.01 13.22
C ALA A 331 15.81 12.73 13.40
N VAL A 332 16.29 11.59 12.90
CA VAL A 332 15.64 10.29 13.08
C VAL A 332 15.67 9.83 14.53
N ASP A 333 16.77 10.07 15.28
CA ASP A 333 16.87 9.76 16.70
C ASP A 333 15.86 10.57 17.53
N VAL A 334 15.68 11.86 17.22
CA VAL A 334 14.65 12.71 17.88
C VAL A 334 13.26 12.14 17.61
N LEU A 335 12.96 11.79 16.37
CA LEU A 335 11.67 11.20 15.99
C LEU A 335 11.45 9.86 16.69
N PHE A 336 12.48 9.01 16.77
CA PHE A 336 12.40 7.72 17.46
C PHE A 336 12.09 7.89 18.96
N GLU A 337 12.71 8.86 19.63
CA GLU A 337 12.42 9.16 21.05
C GLU A 337 10.99 9.68 21.26
N ASP A 338 10.46 10.43 20.29
CA ASP A 338 9.06 10.88 20.30
C ASP A 338 8.08 9.70 20.23
N VAL A 339 8.22 8.81 19.24
CA VAL A 339 7.35 7.66 19.09
C VAL A 339 7.50 6.67 20.26
N ARG A 340 8.70 6.58 20.85
CA ARG A 340 8.94 5.77 22.06
C ARG A 340 8.15 6.28 23.25
N ARG A 341 8.02 7.61 23.40
CA ARG A 341 7.21 8.23 24.48
C ARG A 341 5.72 7.99 24.26
N GLN A 342 5.26 8.03 23.03
CA GLN A 342 3.85 7.77 22.66
C GLN A 342 3.46 6.29 22.85
N LYS A 343 4.43 5.38 22.88
CA LYS A 343 4.22 3.93 22.99
C LYS A 343 3.34 3.36 21.89
N ASP A 344 3.34 3.98 20.71
CA ASP A 344 2.70 3.44 19.53
C ASP A 344 3.59 2.31 18.96
N PRO A 345 3.14 1.06 18.98
CA PRO A 345 3.96 -0.06 18.57
C PRO A 345 4.32 -0.01 17.09
N TYR A 346 3.38 0.48 16.27
CA TYR A 346 3.59 0.58 14.84
C TYR A 346 4.60 1.67 14.48
N ALA A 347 4.44 2.85 15.06
CA ALA A 347 5.38 3.95 14.89
C ALA A 347 6.79 3.57 15.38
N LEU A 348 6.88 2.83 16.52
CA LEU A 348 8.14 2.29 17.01
C LEU A 348 8.80 1.33 16.02
N TYR A 349 8.01 0.47 15.38
CA TYR A 349 8.52 -0.41 14.35
C TYR A 349 9.02 0.41 13.14
N GLU A 350 8.18 1.27 12.56
CA GLU A 350 8.52 2.03 11.35
C GLU A 350 9.81 2.85 11.51
N VAL A 351 9.84 3.70 12.55
CA VAL A 351 11.02 4.56 12.78
C VAL A 351 12.22 3.75 13.24
N GLY A 352 12.02 2.72 14.07
CA GLY A 352 13.07 1.85 14.56
C GLY A 352 13.76 1.07 13.45
N PHE A 353 13.00 0.55 12.50
CA PHE A 353 13.53 -0.18 11.35
C PHE A 353 14.30 0.74 10.39
N GLY A 354 13.70 1.86 9.99
CA GLY A 354 14.40 2.84 9.13
C GLY A 354 15.66 3.41 9.81
N ARG A 355 15.61 3.64 11.13
CA ARG A 355 16.76 4.05 11.94
C ARG A 355 17.87 3.01 11.95
N ALA A 356 17.53 1.72 12.01
CA ALA A 356 18.49 0.63 11.94
C ALA A 356 19.20 0.63 10.58
N GLN A 357 18.45 0.64 9.48
CA GLN A 357 18.98 0.66 8.12
C GLN A 357 19.88 1.89 7.82
N LEU A 358 19.65 3.02 8.50
CA LEU A 358 20.47 4.25 8.37
C LEU A 358 21.66 4.29 9.32
N ALA A 359 21.97 3.18 10.01
CA ALA A 359 23.15 3.08 10.85
C ALA A 359 24.44 3.17 10.01
N ALA A 360 25.50 3.75 10.61
CA ALA A 360 26.75 3.94 9.88
C ALA A 360 27.56 2.64 9.72
N GLU A 361 27.31 1.64 10.54
CA GLU A 361 28.07 0.40 10.60
C GLU A 361 27.13 -0.81 10.68
N ALA A 362 27.43 -1.86 9.95
CA ALA A 362 26.66 -3.12 9.93
C ALA A 362 26.43 -3.73 11.31
N LYS A 363 27.45 -3.70 12.18
CA LYS A 363 27.31 -4.20 13.56
C LYS A 363 26.26 -3.44 14.35
N ARG A 364 26.21 -2.11 14.19
CA ARG A 364 25.18 -1.27 14.84
C ARG A 364 23.81 -1.50 14.24
N GLU A 365 23.74 -1.62 12.93
CA GLU A 365 22.50 -1.95 12.21
C GLU A 365 21.90 -3.25 12.75
N LEU A 366 22.66 -4.33 12.82
CA LEU A 366 22.23 -5.62 13.38
C LEU A 366 21.77 -5.51 14.85
N GLN A 367 22.44 -4.70 15.66
CA GLN A 367 22.02 -4.47 17.05
C GLN A 367 20.68 -3.75 17.14
N GLU A 368 20.44 -2.74 16.30
CA GLU A 368 19.17 -2.01 16.28
C GLU A 368 18.06 -2.87 15.68
N LEU A 369 18.30 -3.63 14.61
CA LEU A 369 17.35 -4.60 14.04
C LEU A 369 16.90 -5.63 15.11
N ARG A 370 17.82 -6.16 15.89
CA ARG A 370 17.50 -7.10 16.99
C ARG A 370 16.57 -6.48 18.04
N LYS A 371 16.72 -5.20 18.34
CA LYS A 371 15.80 -4.50 19.27
C LYS A 371 14.39 -4.38 18.66
N VAL A 372 14.31 -4.10 17.36
CA VAL A 372 13.03 -4.04 16.64
C VAL A 372 12.39 -5.43 16.62
N GLU A 373 13.13 -6.49 16.27
CA GLU A 373 12.64 -7.88 16.33
C GLU A 373 12.04 -8.20 17.71
N VAL A 374 12.81 -7.97 18.79
CA VAL A 374 12.36 -8.24 20.17
C VAL A 374 11.10 -7.43 20.52
N SER A 375 10.94 -6.23 19.99
CA SER A 375 9.73 -5.44 20.23
C SER A 375 8.51 -6.01 19.52
N LEU A 376 8.67 -6.54 18.31
CA LEU A 376 7.60 -7.18 17.53
C LEU A 376 7.13 -8.52 18.12
N LEU A 377 7.96 -9.20 18.88
CA LEU A 377 7.58 -10.45 19.56
C LEU A 377 6.70 -10.24 20.79
N LYS A 378 6.49 -8.99 21.23
CA LYS A 378 5.60 -8.66 22.35
C LYS A 378 4.18 -8.47 21.86
N PRO A 379 3.15 -8.76 22.70
CA PRO A 379 1.77 -8.46 22.34
C PRO A 379 1.60 -6.99 21.99
N MET A 380 1.19 -6.72 20.75
CA MET A 380 1.04 -5.35 20.23
C MET A 380 -0.44 -5.05 19.95
N ARG A 381 -1.00 -4.08 20.68
CA ARG A 381 -2.36 -3.60 20.38
C ARG A 381 -2.32 -2.75 19.12
N GLY A 382 -3.27 -2.96 18.21
CA GLY A 382 -3.41 -2.16 17.01
C GLY A 382 -2.67 -2.67 15.77
N MET A 383 -1.91 -3.78 15.87
CA MET A 383 -1.42 -4.53 14.70
C MET A 383 -2.21 -5.81 14.48
N SER A 384 -2.56 -6.10 13.23
CA SER A 384 -3.09 -7.42 12.87
C SER A 384 -2.00 -8.49 12.94
N GLU A 385 -2.38 -9.75 13.09
CA GLU A 385 -1.42 -10.85 13.05
C GLU A 385 -0.67 -10.91 11.71
N SER A 386 -1.35 -10.63 10.60
CA SER A 386 -0.74 -10.55 9.28
C SER A 386 0.32 -9.46 9.20
N ASP A 387 0.02 -8.25 9.69
CA ASP A 387 0.97 -7.13 9.66
C ASP A 387 2.18 -7.40 10.56
N LEU A 388 1.94 -8.02 11.71
CA LEU A 388 3.01 -8.40 12.61
C LEU A 388 3.96 -9.40 11.95
N ASN A 389 3.41 -10.43 11.29
CA ASN A 389 4.20 -11.45 10.59
C ASN A 389 5.03 -10.85 9.44
N ILE A 390 4.45 -9.91 8.68
CA ILE A 390 5.15 -9.22 7.59
C ILE A 390 6.24 -8.30 8.14
N SER A 391 5.95 -7.55 9.21
CA SER A 391 6.93 -6.66 9.87
C SER A 391 8.12 -7.45 10.39
N LEU A 392 7.84 -8.57 11.04
CA LEU A 392 8.89 -9.46 11.54
C LEU A 392 9.70 -10.06 10.39
N ALA A 393 9.04 -10.46 9.30
CA ALA A 393 9.72 -10.99 8.12
C ALA A 393 10.64 -9.95 7.46
N ALA A 394 10.23 -8.69 7.40
CA ALA A 394 11.06 -7.59 6.89
C ALA A 394 12.33 -7.40 7.72
N VAL A 395 12.18 -7.36 9.06
CA VAL A 395 13.34 -7.22 9.98
C VAL A 395 14.30 -8.40 9.83
N LEU A 396 13.79 -9.63 9.83
CA LEU A 396 14.61 -10.83 9.68
C LEU A 396 15.29 -10.92 8.31
N CYS A 397 14.64 -10.46 7.25
CA CYS A 397 15.25 -10.39 5.92
C CYS A 397 16.42 -9.40 5.92
N GLU A 398 16.27 -8.26 6.58
CA GLU A 398 17.33 -7.26 6.69
C GLU A 398 18.49 -7.76 7.57
N GLU A 399 18.22 -8.44 8.69
CA GLU A 399 19.25 -9.13 9.49
C GLU A 399 20.03 -10.15 8.64
N ALA A 400 19.32 -10.91 7.80
CA ALA A 400 19.94 -11.88 6.90
C ALA A 400 20.80 -11.18 5.84
N ARG A 401 20.31 -10.08 5.23
CA ARG A 401 21.05 -9.30 4.23
C ARG A 401 22.33 -8.74 4.82
N VAL A 402 22.22 -7.99 5.90
CA VAL A 402 23.37 -7.34 6.53
C VAL A 402 24.34 -8.38 7.07
N GLY A 403 23.83 -9.40 7.73
CA GLY A 403 24.67 -10.49 8.27
C GLY A 403 25.44 -11.22 7.18
N ALA A 404 24.78 -11.58 6.07
CA ALA A 404 25.42 -12.31 4.98
C ALA A 404 26.47 -11.47 4.26
N LEU A 405 26.14 -10.21 3.94
CA LEU A 405 27.02 -9.35 3.13
C LEU A 405 28.18 -8.73 3.92
N HIS A 406 28.10 -8.70 5.25
CA HIS A 406 29.13 -8.09 6.12
C HIS A 406 29.84 -9.08 7.06
N GLY A 407 29.82 -10.38 6.75
CA GLY A 407 30.63 -11.38 7.46
C GLY A 407 30.07 -11.85 8.80
N HIS A 408 28.78 -11.62 9.10
CA HIS A 408 28.05 -12.11 10.27
C HIS A 408 27.12 -13.27 9.89
N GLY A 409 27.67 -14.31 9.27
CA GLY A 409 26.93 -15.42 8.68
C GLY A 409 26.10 -16.24 9.68
N ASP A 410 26.49 -16.26 10.95
CA ASP A 410 25.73 -16.87 12.08
C ASP A 410 24.39 -16.14 12.31
N ILE A 411 24.39 -14.82 12.33
CA ILE A 411 23.18 -13.99 12.46
C ILE A 411 22.28 -14.20 11.24
N ALA A 412 22.87 -14.15 10.04
CA ALA A 412 22.13 -14.39 8.81
C ALA A 412 21.45 -15.77 8.78
N GLN A 413 22.16 -16.81 9.22
CA GLN A 413 21.60 -18.17 9.29
C GLN A 413 20.46 -18.27 10.31
N GLU A 414 20.59 -17.64 11.49
CA GLU A 414 19.52 -17.58 12.50
C GLU A 414 18.27 -16.89 11.93
N ALA A 415 18.43 -15.76 11.28
CA ALA A 415 17.34 -14.99 10.66
C ALA A 415 16.61 -15.80 9.59
N VAL A 416 17.34 -16.48 8.69
CA VAL A 416 16.76 -17.34 7.66
C VAL A 416 15.95 -18.49 8.26
N VAL A 417 16.45 -19.15 9.33
CA VAL A 417 15.70 -20.23 10.00
C VAL A 417 14.40 -19.72 10.62
N LYS A 418 14.40 -18.53 11.22
CA LYS A 418 13.18 -17.89 11.73
C LYS A 418 12.20 -17.55 10.62
N LEU A 419 12.70 -16.99 9.51
CA LEU A 419 11.90 -16.69 8.33
C LEU A 419 11.27 -17.93 7.70
N GLU A 420 12.02 -19.03 7.58
CA GLU A 420 11.50 -20.30 7.09
C GLU A 420 10.28 -20.76 7.90
N ARG A 421 10.37 -20.64 9.21
CA ARG A 421 9.25 -20.99 10.11
C ARG A 421 8.07 -20.08 9.89
N ALA A 422 8.29 -18.76 9.84
CA ALA A 422 7.24 -17.78 9.61
C ALA A 422 6.55 -17.99 8.24
N ALA A 423 7.33 -18.24 7.19
CA ALA A 423 6.83 -18.51 5.84
C ALA A 423 5.97 -19.79 5.78
N LYS A 424 6.39 -20.86 6.46
CA LYS A 424 5.60 -22.11 6.55
C LYS A 424 4.29 -21.94 7.31
N GLN A 425 4.27 -21.07 8.33
CA GLN A 425 3.10 -20.84 9.17
C GLN A 425 2.09 -19.90 8.53
N SER A 426 2.54 -18.75 8.04
CA SER A 426 1.64 -17.70 7.54
C SER A 426 1.06 -18.00 6.16
N ARG A 427 1.77 -18.72 5.29
CA ARG A 427 1.44 -18.91 3.87
C ARG A 427 1.23 -17.59 3.11
N ASP A 428 1.68 -16.47 3.68
CA ASP A 428 1.62 -15.15 3.09
C ASP A 428 2.70 -15.02 2.01
N LEU A 429 2.32 -14.64 0.79
CA LEU A 429 3.27 -14.52 -0.32
C LEU A 429 4.35 -13.46 -0.02
N VAL A 430 3.97 -12.41 0.69
CA VAL A 430 4.93 -11.35 1.08
C VAL A 430 5.97 -11.89 2.07
N VAL A 431 5.56 -12.73 3.02
CA VAL A 431 6.49 -13.40 3.94
C VAL A 431 7.37 -14.42 3.20
N GLN A 432 6.80 -15.10 2.17
CA GLN A 432 7.58 -15.98 1.29
C GLN A 432 8.66 -15.20 0.53
N ASP A 433 8.31 -14.06 -0.06
CA ASP A 433 9.25 -13.21 -0.81
C ASP A 433 10.41 -12.73 0.08
N TYR A 434 10.16 -12.39 1.33
CA TYR A 434 11.22 -12.06 2.29
C TYR A 434 12.11 -13.25 2.62
N TYR A 435 11.51 -14.43 2.79
CA TYR A 435 12.27 -15.64 3.05
C TYR A 435 13.17 -16.02 1.86
N GLU A 436 12.65 -15.93 0.65
CA GLU A 436 13.42 -16.18 -0.58
C GLU A 436 14.55 -15.16 -0.73
N ALA A 437 14.27 -13.87 -0.54
CA ALA A 437 15.29 -12.84 -0.59
C ALA A 437 16.41 -13.05 0.44
N ALA A 438 16.07 -13.39 1.68
CA ALA A 438 17.04 -13.69 2.73
C ALA A 438 17.96 -14.86 2.36
N ARG A 439 17.41 -15.93 1.77
CA ARG A 439 18.19 -17.04 1.21
C ARG A 439 19.08 -16.59 0.07
N GLY A 440 18.56 -15.75 -0.81
CA GLY A 440 19.28 -15.20 -1.94
C GLY A 440 20.53 -14.41 -1.51
N TYR A 441 20.41 -13.58 -0.49
CA TYR A 441 21.57 -12.86 0.09
C TYR A 441 22.64 -13.81 0.65
N MET A 442 22.21 -14.86 1.36
CA MET A 442 23.15 -15.85 1.89
C MET A 442 23.85 -16.65 0.79
N LEU A 443 23.14 -17.04 -0.26
CA LEU A 443 23.71 -17.76 -1.40
C LEU A 443 24.69 -16.87 -2.15
N PHE A 444 24.35 -15.61 -2.34
CA PHE A 444 25.25 -14.62 -2.96
C PHE A 444 26.57 -14.50 -2.18
N ALA A 445 26.51 -14.34 -0.87
CA ALA A 445 27.67 -14.24 -0.01
C ALA A 445 28.57 -15.49 -0.03
N LYS A 446 27.99 -16.67 -0.34
CA LYS A 446 28.72 -17.92 -0.53
C LYS A 446 29.27 -18.11 -1.95
N GLY A 447 29.00 -17.18 -2.88
CA GLY A 447 29.41 -17.26 -4.27
C GLY A 447 28.51 -18.14 -5.17
N ASP A 448 27.39 -18.63 -4.64
CA ASP A 448 26.40 -19.40 -5.42
C ASP A 448 25.42 -18.42 -6.12
N PHE A 449 25.94 -17.76 -7.15
CA PHE A 449 25.22 -16.68 -7.83
C PHE A 449 24.00 -17.17 -8.62
N ALA A 450 24.01 -18.42 -9.10
CA ALA A 450 22.90 -18.98 -9.86
C ALA A 450 21.67 -19.16 -8.96
N ASN A 451 21.82 -19.85 -7.84
CA ASN A 451 20.74 -20.05 -6.89
C ASN A 451 20.38 -18.73 -6.18
N ALA A 452 21.34 -17.82 -5.96
CA ALA A 452 21.06 -16.49 -5.43
C ALA A 452 20.11 -15.71 -6.37
N ALA A 453 20.39 -15.70 -7.67
CA ALA A 453 19.56 -15.02 -8.65
C ALA A 453 18.14 -15.60 -8.70
N GLU A 454 17.98 -16.92 -8.62
CA GLU A 454 16.69 -17.58 -8.58
C GLU A 454 15.88 -17.13 -7.35
N GLN A 455 16.49 -17.15 -6.17
CA GLN A 455 15.82 -16.78 -4.91
C GLN A 455 15.46 -15.28 -4.86
N LEU A 456 16.35 -14.40 -5.33
CA LEU A 456 16.12 -12.94 -5.33
C LEU A 456 15.05 -12.50 -6.34
N ALA A 457 14.80 -13.28 -7.39
CA ALA A 457 13.83 -12.94 -8.44
C ALA A 457 12.39 -12.89 -7.93
N GLY A 458 12.06 -13.55 -6.81
CA GLY A 458 10.76 -13.50 -6.16
C GLY A 458 10.44 -12.10 -5.61
N ASN A 459 11.41 -11.44 -4.99
CA ASN A 459 11.21 -10.13 -4.37
C ASN A 459 11.35 -8.98 -5.38
N ARG A 460 10.25 -8.68 -6.07
CA ARG A 460 10.22 -7.71 -7.18
C ARG A 460 10.04 -6.25 -6.74
N ARG A 461 9.91 -5.98 -5.45
CA ARG A 461 9.58 -4.65 -4.90
C ARG A 461 10.68 -4.02 -4.09
N SER A 462 11.61 -4.81 -3.54
CA SER A 462 12.71 -4.25 -2.79
C SER A 462 13.82 -3.76 -3.73
N PRO A 463 14.14 -2.46 -3.73
CA PRO A 463 15.31 -1.93 -4.43
C PRO A 463 16.59 -2.67 -4.08
N LEU A 464 16.78 -3.04 -2.82
CA LEU A 464 17.95 -3.78 -2.34
C LEU A 464 18.01 -5.20 -2.93
N ALA A 465 16.88 -5.91 -2.98
CA ALA A 465 16.81 -7.25 -3.57
C ALA A 465 17.09 -7.20 -5.08
N LEU A 466 16.50 -6.24 -5.79
CA LEU A 466 16.74 -6.06 -7.23
C LEU A 466 18.20 -5.65 -7.53
N GLN A 467 18.79 -4.79 -6.71
CA GLN A 467 20.22 -4.46 -6.84
C GLN A 467 21.08 -5.73 -6.70
N GLN A 468 20.81 -6.54 -5.68
CA GLN A 468 21.57 -7.77 -5.44
C GLN A 468 21.33 -8.81 -6.56
N LEU A 469 20.10 -8.90 -7.09
CA LEU A 469 19.78 -9.73 -8.24
C LEU A 469 20.58 -9.31 -9.50
N ALA A 470 20.64 -8.00 -9.76
CA ALA A 470 21.43 -7.49 -10.89
C ALA A 470 22.90 -7.86 -10.75
N LEU A 471 23.47 -7.71 -9.54
CA LEU A 471 24.85 -8.12 -9.25
C LEU A 471 25.07 -9.63 -9.42
N ALA A 472 24.12 -10.47 -8.99
CA ALA A 472 24.20 -11.92 -9.18
C ALA A 472 24.22 -12.27 -10.68
N GLN A 473 23.35 -11.64 -11.49
CA GLN A 473 23.32 -11.84 -12.94
C GLN A 473 24.62 -11.37 -13.62
N GLU A 474 25.23 -10.29 -13.16
CA GLU A 474 26.53 -9.83 -13.65
C GLU A 474 27.66 -10.83 -13.34
N LYS A 475 27.69 -11.38 -12.12
CA LYS A 475 28.66 -12.42 -11.74
C LYS A 475 28.51 -13.70 -12.56
N LEU A 476 27.32 -13.98 -13.09
CA LEU A 476 27.05 -15.09 -14.02
C LEU A 476 27.36 -14.75 -15.48
N GLY A 477 27.71 -13.51 -15.80
CA GLY A 477 27.90 -13.04 -17.18
C GLY A 477 26.59 -12.79 -17.95
N ASN A 478 25.44 -12.83 -17.29
CA ASN A 478 24.10 -12.63 -17.87
C ASN A 478 23.78 -11.13 -18.02
N THR A 479 24.53 -10.41 -18.85
CA THR A 479 24.43 -8.94 -19.00
C THR A 479 23.04 -8.45 -19.39
N ALA A 480 22.32 -9.18 -20.24
CA ALA A 480 20.96 -8.84 -20.66
C ALA A 480 19.98 -8.94 -19.50
N ALA A 481 20.05 -10.01 -18.68
CA ALA A 481 19.23 -10.17 -17.50
C ALA A 481 19.52 -9.09 -16.45
N ALA A 482 20.81 -8.79 -16.21
CA ALA A 482 21.19 -7.71 -15.31
C ALA A 482 20.65 -6.34 -15.77
N ALA A 483 20.72 -6.04 -17.07
CA ALA A 483 20.16 -4.81 -17.64
C ALA A 483 18.62 -4.73 -17.48
N ALA A 484 17.90 -5.83 -17.68
CA ALA A 484 16.45 -5.88 -17.45
C ALA A 484 16.09 -5.60 -15.98
N VAL A 485 16.83 -6.20 -15.02
CA VAL A 485 16.64 -5.94 -13.60
C VAL A 485 16.92 -4.47 -13.24
N ARG A 486 18.00 -3.89 -13.79
CA ARG A 486 18.32 -2.46 -13.59
C ARG A 486 17.24 -1.55 -14.18
N THR A 487 16.66 -1.92 -15.33
CA THR A 487 15.53 -1.18 -15.92
C THR A 487 14.35 -1.21 -14.98
N ARG A 488 14.01 -2.38 -14.42
CA ARG A 488 12.95 -2.49 -13.44
C ARG A 488 13.22 -1.64 -12.19
N LEU A 489 14.43 -1.69 -11.67
CA LEU A 489 14.83 -0.91 -10.49
C LEU A 489 14.56 0.60 -10.68
N LYS A 490 14.71 1.14 -11.89
CA LYS A 490 14.43 2.56 -12.18
C LYS A 490 12.99 2.95 -11.86
N TYR A 491 12.02 2.04 -12.05
CA TYR A 491 10.61 2.29 -11.76
C TYR A 491 10.22 2.12 -10.28
N LEU A 492 11.19 1.84 -9.41
CA LEU A 492 11.03 1.90 -7.95
C LEU A 492 11.59 3.19 -7.35
N ARG A 493 11.79 4.21 -8.20
CA ARG A 493 12.37 5.50 -7.84
C ARG A 493 11.44 6.26 -6.87
N ALA A 494 11.83 6.28 -5.60
CA ALA A 494 11.10 6.95 -4.53
C ALA A 494 12.12 7.38 -3.45
N PRO A 495 11.90 8.46 -2.68
CA PRO A 495 12.84 8.91 -1.68
C PRO A 495 12.78 8.06 -0.41
N THR A 496 13.06 6.76 -0.54
CA THR A 496 13.02 5.78 0.54
C THR A 496 14.40 5.48 1.10
N VAL A 497 14.46 4.85 2.28
CA VAL A 497 15.72 4.36 2.84
C VAL A 497 16.38 3.37 1.89
N GLU A 498 15.63 2.40 1.35
CA GLU A 498 16.21 1.42 0.43
C GLU A 498 16.73 2.07 -0.86
N TRP A 499 15.97 3.03 -1.43
CA TRP A 499 16.43 3.75 -2.63
C TRP A 499 17.66 4.60 -2.33
N TYR A 500 17.73 5.23 -1.15
CA TYR A 500 18.94 5.92 -0.68
C TYR A 500 20.12 4.95 -0.61
N LEU A 501 19.96 3.79 0.02
CA LEU A 501 21.02 2.80 0.14
C LEU A 501 21.50 2.28 -1.22
N VAL A 502 20.56 2.02 -2.16
CA VAL A 502 20.93 1.57 -3.53
C VAL A 502 21.70 2.62 -4.30
N THR A 503 21.33 3.90 -4.16
CA THR A 503 21.93 4.99 -4.95
C THR A 503 23.17 5.61 -4.31
N HIS A 504 23.38 5.43 -3.01
CA HIS A 504 24.50 6.01 -2.23
C HIS A 504 25.36 4.96 -1.54
N ALA A 505 25.07 3.66 -1.70
CA ALA A 505 25.98 2.63 -1.24
C ALA A 505 27.31 2.77 -1.99
N ALA A 506 28.41 2.78 -1.25
CA ALA A 506 29.73 2.65 -1.87
C ALA A 506 29.74 1.36 -2.72
N PRO A 507 30.32 1.38 -3.94
CA PRO A 507 30.44 0.16 -4.72
C PRO A 507 31.12 -0.90 -3.86
N THR A 508 30.42 -1.99 -3.62
CA THR A 508 31.01 -3.19 -2.98
C THR A 508 32.05 -3.73 -3.94
N ASN A 509 33.33 -3.53 -3.60
CA ASN A 509 34.48 -4.05 -4.34
C ASN A 509 34.46 -5.56 -4.44
#